data_2275f1d49fdb6aa3af5d91df5f830653
#
_entry.id   2275f1d49fdb6aa3af5d91df5f830653
#
_cell.length_a   1.000
_cell.length_b   1.000
_cell.length_c   1.000
_cell.angle_alpha   90.00
_cell.angle_beta   90.00
_cell.angle_gamma   90.00
#
_symmetry.space_group_name_H-M   'P 1'
#
loop_
_entity.id
_entity.type
_entity.pdbx_description
1 polymer ?
#
loop_
_entity_poly.entity_id
_entity_poly.type
_entity_poly.pdbx_seq_one_letter_code
_entity_poly.pdbx_strand_id
1 'polypeptide(L)'
;MLIEKIKKGLDSTYYLLGVVIAMIIFWAIPYTLLEINILKYQETVNLFENIALILIGVFILLTLSFYENIFYIVPIIVFVPFMFSHSFDVYTTPKCIYVAIGLLILGLIIHFIRFKPKFKRGHFLLGISLLGITMITGGIGFKEANYFANVIIVAGCAIGMVFVYLLLSSTVKVEFEKFALLMTCLGLYLTFQLLTYYLLQDSIIEALSQKLSNVGWGISNNIALMLLVTIPFTTYLCYINTTKKCLLYYILAVIQMAAVVLTYSRGALLAMIVGIVIMVIIGMKMGSDKKLLKNLFLITTALVILLVVVLCISSREIFEKMMAMILDFDFKDGNNRFPIYKACLEKIKHYPIFGCGMLSCFDAETGQFMWAHSTILHTTTTMGLVGTIALIYHMFEKYYYFFKKVELWKLMVILSLGMSDLYGMIDVSYYFINYMVLMIVILSVVDFKIEDKPLFSKTEVM
;
A
#
# COMPACT_ATOMS: atom_id res chain seq x y z
N MET A 1 21.08 11.14 -29.13
CA MET A 1 22.22 10.63 -28.32
C MET A 1 22.05 10.83 -26.81
N LEU A 2 21.89 12.07 -26.27
CA LEU A 2 21.71 12.27 -24.82
C LEU A 2 20.42 11.64 -24.28
N ILE A 3 19.25 11.90 -24.89
CA ILE A 3 17.95 11.33 -24.51
C ILE A 3 17.96 9.81 -24.53
N GLU A 4 18.61 9.17 -25.49
CA GLU A 4 18.75 7.71 -25.56
C GLU A 4 19.66 7.14 -24.46
N LYS A 5 20.73 7.84 -24.09
CA LYS A 5 21.57 7.47 -22.96
C LYS A 5 20.81 7.53 -21.64
N ILE A 6 20.00 8.61 -21.43
CA ILE A 6 19.15 8.74 -20.25
C ILE A 6 18.10 7.62 -20.25
N LYS A 7 17.46 7.33 -21.40
CA LYS A 7 16.50 6.23 -21.51
C LYS A 7 17.10 4.89 -21.09
N LYS A 8 18.31 4.55 -21.58
CA LYS A 8 19.03 3.34 -21.14
C LYS A 8 19.29 3.33 -19.62
N GLY A 9 19.57 4.49 -19.03
CA GLY A 9 19.69 4.63 -17.59
C GLY A 9 18.36 4.33 -16.88
N LEU A 10 17.25 4.91 -17.34
CA LEU A 10 15.91 4.69 -16.79
C LEU A 10 15.41 3.24 -16.97
N ASP A 11 15.85 2.56 -18.02
CA ASP A 11 15.54 1.15 -18.25
C ASP A 11 16.37 0.20 -17.36
N SER A 12 17.43 0.69 -16.74
CA SER A 12 18.34 -0.12 -15.92
C SER A 12 17.80 -0.37 -14.51
N THR A 13 18.29 -1.43 -13.86
CA THR A 13 18.04 -1.69 -12.44
C THR A 13 18.67 -0.62 -11.53
N TYR A 14 19.75 0.04 -12.00
CA TYR A 14 20.39 1.13 -11.26
C TYR A 14 19.49 2.34 -11.06
N TYR A 15 18.56 2.61 -11.99
CA TYR A 15 17.54 3.64 -11.82
C TYR A 15 16.68 3.37 -10.58
N LEU A 16 16.16 2.14 -10.48
CA LEU A 16 15.34 1.74 -9.32
C LEU A 16 16.12 1.85 -8.02
N LEU A 17 17.37 1.40 -8.02
CA LEU A 17 18.26 1.55 -6.86
C LEU A 17 18.47 3.03 -6.49
N GLY A 18 18.68 3.89 -7.48
CA GLY A 18 18.82 5.33 -7.27
C GLY A 18 17.56 5.96 -6.65
N VAL A 19 16.37 5.57 -7.12
CA VAL A 19 15.10 6.01 -6.51
C VAL A 19 15.00 5.55 -5.06
N VAL A 20 15.30 4.29 -4.76
CA VAL A 20 15.25 3.75 -3.38
C VAL A 20 16.20 4.52 -2.47
N ILE A 21 17.45 4.74 -2.89
CA ILE A 21 18.44 5.50 -2.11
C ILE A 21 17.94 6.94 -1.86
N ALA A 22 17.43 7.61 -2.90
CA ALA A 22 16.89 8.97 -2.75
C ALA A 22 15.73 9.01 -1.74
N MET A 23 14.81 8.03 -1.81
CA MET A 23 13.67 7.96 -0.88
C MET A 23 14.10 7.62 0.55
N ILE A 24 15.12 6.77 0.72
CA ILE A 24 15.74 6.54 2.04
C ILE A 24 16.28 7.86 2.61
N ILE A 25 17.03 8.63 1.82
CA ILE A 25 17.59 9.91 2.23
C ILE A 25 16.48 10.90 2.58
N PHE A 26 15.45 11.01 1.73
CA PHE A 26 14.34 11.94 1.93
C PHE A 26 13.51 11.63 3.17
N TRP A 27 13.45 10.38 3.60
CA TRP A 27 12.78 9.99 4.83
C TRP A 27 13.71 9.99 6.05
N ALA A 28 14.89 9.37 5.96
CA ALA A 28 15.73 9.09 7.12
C ALA A 28 16.32 10.38 7.75
N ILE A 29 16.71 11.35 6.93
CA ILE A 29 17.26 12.62 7.45
C ILE A 29 16.19 13.40 8.23
N PRO A 30 15.00 13.72 7.66
CA PRO A 30 13.94 14.36 8.40
C PRO A 30 13.51 13.59 9.64
N TYR A 31 13.31 12.28 9.52
CA TYR A 31 12.87 11.43 10.60
C TYR A 31 13.84 11.47 11.80
N THR A 32 15.13 11.29 11.53
CA THR A 32 16.16 11.33 12.59
C THR A 32 16.27 12.69 13.26
N LEU A 33 16.13 13.78 12.50
CA LEU A 33 16.15 15.13 13.07
C LEU A 33 14.96 15.40 14.01
N LEU A 34 13.76 14.91 13.64
CA LEU A 34 12.56 15.04 14.47
C LEU A 34 12.66 14.20 15.75
N GLU A 35 13.19 12.99 15.68
CA GLU A 35 13.41 12.13 16.85
C GLU A 35 14.44 12.74 17.83
N ILE A 36 15.47 13.43 17.32
CA ILE A 36 16.46 14.12 18.17
C ILE A 36 15.82 15.31 18.90
N ASN A 37 15.13 16.20 18.19
CA ASN A 37 14.46 17.35 18.80
C ASN A 37 13.48 18.00 17.80
N ILE A 38 12.20 17.70 17.94
CA ILE A 38 11.14 18.18 17.06
C ILE A 38 11.07 19.72 17.02
N LEU A 39 11.12 20.39 18.18
CA LEU A 39 10.98 21.86 18.25
C LEU A 39 12.14 22.58 17.57
N LYS A 40 13.35 22.02 17.65
CA LYS A 40 14.56 22.62 17.10
C LYS A 40 14.66 22.44 15.57
N TYR A 41 14.24 21.29 15.06
CA TYR A 41 14.52 20.91 13.67
C TYR A 41 13.31 20.97 12.74
N GLN A 42 12.11 21.32 13.24
CA GLN A 42 10.88 21.36 12.45
C GLN A 42 11.00 22.20 11.17
N GLU A 43 11.61 23.39 11.25
CA GLU A 43 11.79 24.26 10.07
C GLU A 43 12.78 23.66 9.06
N THR A 44 13.85 23.02 9.57
CA THR A 44 14.85 22.35 8.73
C THR A 44 14.23 21.17 8.00
N VAL A 45 13.41 20.38 8.69
CA VAL A 45 12.66 19.25 8.11
C VAL A 45 11.70 19.75 7.04
N ASN A 46 10.91 20.77 7.32
CA ASN A 46 9.98 21.35 6.35
C ASN A 46 10.70 21.86 5.10
N LEU A 47 11.86 22.50 5.25
CA LEU A 47 12.66 22.97 4.12
C LEU A 47 13.16 21.78 3.29
N PHE A 48 13.66 20.72 3.96
CA PHE A 48 14.17 19.54 3.28
C PHE A 48 13.08 18.81 2.49
N GLU A 49 11.91 18.58 3.10
CA GLU A 49 10.76 17.94 2.44
C GLU A 49 10.24 18.80 1.26
N ASN A 50 10.22 20.12 1.40
CA ASN A 50 9.87 21.03 0.31
C ASN A 50 10.84 20.92 -0.88
N ILE A 51 12.14 20.85 -0.61
CA ILE A 51 13.17 20.65 -1.66
C ILE A 51 12.98 19.29 -2.33
N ALA A 52 12.77 18.22 -1.56
CA ALA A 52 12.53 16.88 -2.08
C ALA A 52 11.31 16.86 -3.02
N LEU A 53 10.19 17.49 -2.64
CA LEU A 53 8.99 17.56 -3.46
C LEU A 53 9.21 18.34 -4.76
N ILE A 54 9.97 19.43 -4.74
CA ILE A 54 10.31 20.19 -5.96
C ILE A 54 11.17 19.32 -6.89
N LEU A 55 12.20 18.64 -6.38
CA LEU A 55 13.05 17.75 -7.18
C LEU A 55 12.26 16.60 -7.80
N ILE A 56 11.35 15.99 -7.04
CA ILE A 56 10.43 14.97 -7.53
C ILE A 56 9.51 15.54 -8.61
N GLY A 57 8.91 16.69 -8.39
CA GLY A 57 8.04 17.34 -9.37
C GLY A 57 8.76 17.68 -10.68
N VAL A 58 9.98 18.21 -10.61
CA VAL A 58 10.82 18.49 -11.79
C VAL A 58 11.17 17.19 -12.52
N PHE A 59 11.55 16.14 -11.80
CA PHE A 59 11.86 14.84 -12.41
C PHE A 59 10.63 14.26 -13.14
N ILE A 60 9.44 14.30 -12.50
CA ILE A 60 8.18 13.86 -13.12
C ILE A 60 7.87 14.69 -14.37
N LEU A 61 7.97 16.02 -14.31
CA LEU A 61 7.76 16.91 -15.44
C LEU A 61 8.66 16.54 -16.61
N LEU A 62 9.97 16.41 -16.38
CA LEU A 62 10.93 16.06 -17.42
C LEU A 62 10.65 14.68 -18.00
N THR A 63 10.36 13.70 -17.15
CA THR A 63 10.10 12.33 -17.60
C THR A 63 8.85 12.27 -18.47
N LEU A 64 7.74 12.86 -18.04
CA LEU A 64 6.50 12.93 -18.80
C LEU A 64 6.64 13.72 -20.11
N SER A 65 7.51 14.75 -20.13
CA SER A 65 7.75 15.56 -21.31
C SER A 65 8.58 14.84 -22.40
N PHE A 66 9.48 13.95 -22.00
CA PHE A 66 10.44 13.35 -22.94
C PHE A 66 10.18 11.87 -23.27
N TYR A 67 9.45 11.13 -22.45
CA TYR A 67 9.25 9.68 -22.63
C TYR A 67 7.79 9.28 -22.71
N GLU A 68 7.47 8.38 -23.65
CA GLU A 68 6.14 7.83 -23.85
C GLU A 68 5.76 6.85 -22.72
N ASN A 69 6.74 6.04 -22.25
CA ASN A 69 6.49 5.04 -21.22
C ASN A 69 6.43 5.71 -19.83
N ILE A 70 5.24 5.78 -19.27
CA ILE A 70 5.02 6.36 -17.93
C ILE A 70 5.57 5.47 -16.80
N PHE A 71 5.98 4.23 -17.08
CA PHE A 71 6.57 3.38 -16.04
C PHE A 71 7.75 4.05 -15.32
N TYR A 72 8.47 4.96 -15.95
CA TYR A 72 9.60 5.65 -15.31
C TYR A 72 9.20 6.52 -14.11
N ILE A 73 7.94 6.95 -14.00
CA ILE A 73 7.45 7.67 -12.82
C ILE A 73 6.77 6.76 -11.80
N VAL A 74 6.43 5.51 -12.17
CA VAL A 74 5.75 4.56 -11.27
C VAL A 74 6.54 4.30 -9.99
N PRO A 75 7.88 4.10 -10.00
CA PRO A 75 8.64 3.98 -8.75
C PRO A 75 8.44 5.17 -7.82
N ILE A 76 8.41 6.40 -8.34
CA ILE A 76 8.18 7.60 -7.54
C ILE A 76 6.78 7.60 -6.97
N ILE A 77 5.74 7.32 -7.79
CA ILE A 77 4.35 7.24 -7.33
C ILE A 77 4.20 6.22 -6.19
N VAL A 78 4.91 5.09 -6.29
CA VAL A 78 4.88 4.02 -5.30
C VAL A 78 5.57 4.41 -3.99
N PHE A 79 6.69 5.16 -4.04
CA PHE A 79 7.48 5.48 -2.85
C PHE A 79 7.09 6.80 -2.17
N VAL A 80 6.62 7.81 -2.92
CA VAL A 80 6.30 9.14 -2.37
C VAL A 80 5.34 9.10 -1.17
N PRO A 81 4.27 8.27 -1.13
CA PRO A 81 3.41 8.20 0.03
C PRO A 81 4.10 7.78 1.33
N PHE A 82 5.30 7.22 1.24
CA PHE A 82 6.08 6.69 2.38
C PHE A 82 7.33 7.52 2.71
N MET A 83 7.54 8.65 2.03
CA MET A 83 8.72 9.48 2.26
C MET A 83 8.56 10.51 3.38
N PHE A 84 7.36 10.69 3.91
CA PHE A 84 7.10 11.72 4.93
C PHE A 84 7.44 11.21 6.32
N SER A 85 8.17 12.04 7.06
CA SER A 85 8.66 11.72 8.40
C SER A 85 7.66 12.03 9.52
N HIS A 86 6.54 12.65 9.20
CA HIS A 86 5.47 12.98 10.14
C HIS A 86 4.09 12.76 9.51
N SER A 87 3.06 12.63 10.35
CA SER A 87 1.69 12.51 9.88
C SER A 87 1.22 13.83 9.23
N PHE A 88 0.51 13.72 8.11
CA PHE A 88 -0.08 14.89 7.46
C PHE A 88 -1.14 15.50 8.36
N ASP A 89 -0.87 16.71 8.81
CA ASP A 89 -1.85 17.66 9.30
C ASP A 89 -1.94 18.82 8.29
N VAL A 90 -3.12 19.44 8.18
CA VAL A 90 -3.34 20.62 7.31
C VAL A 90 -2.34 21.72 7.58
N TYR A 91 -1.86 21.85 8.82
CA TYR A 91 -0.90 22.88 9.22
C TYR A 91 0.57 22.51 8.99
N THR A 92 0.88 21.22 8.89
CA THR A 92 2.25 20.70 8.73
C THR A 92 2.55 20.22 7.32
N THR A 93 1.54 20.19 6.42
CA THR A 93 1.72 19.77 5.04
C THR A 93 2.73 20.68 4.32
N PRO A 94 3.81 20.13 3.73
CA PRO A 94 4.80 20.90 3.02
C PRO A 94 4.16 21.72 1.88
N LYS A 95 4.33 23.03 1.89
CA LYS A 95 3.67 23.94 0.91
C LYS A 95 4.04 23.62 -0.53
N CYS A 96 5.24 23.09 -0.77
CA CYS A 96 5.70 22.73 -2.11
C CYS A 96 4.99 21.49 -2.69
N ILE A 97 4.12 20.80 -1.96
CA ILE A 97 3.26 19.76 -2.52
C ILE A 97 2.37 20.32 -3.63
N TYR A 98 1.88 21.54 -3.48
CA TYR A 98 1.09 22.21 -4.52
C TYR A 98 1.91 22.52 -5.77
N VAL A 99 3.20 22.87 -5.59
CA VAL A 99 4.14 23.08 -6.71
C VAL A 99 4.40 21.75 -7.42
N ALA A 100 4.66 20.68 -6.67
CA ALA A 100 4.88 19.36 -7.22
C ALA A 100 3.66 18.85 -8.01
N ILE A 101 2.45 19.06 -7.49
CA ILE A 101 1.18 18.75 -8.19
C ILE A 101 1.06 19.59 -9.46
N GLY A 102 1.38 20.89 -9.42
CA GLY A 102 1.38 21.75 -10.60
C GLY A 102 2.34 21.27 -11.68
N LEU A 103 3.55 20.85 -11.30
CA LEU A 103 4.55 20.28 -12.22
C LEU A 103 4.09 18.93 -12.80
N LEU A 104 3.44 18.08 -12.00
CA LEU A 104 2.82 16.84 -12.47
C LEU A 104 1.73 17.14 -13.52
N ILE A 105 0.82 18.06 -13.23
CA ILE A 105 -0.26 18.44 -14.16
C ILE A 105 0.32 19.01 -15.46
N LEU A 106 1.31 19.89 -15.38
CA LEU A 106 1.99 20.44 -16.55
C LEU A 106 2.67 19.34 -17.37
N GLY A 107 3.35 18.40 -16.69
CA GLY A 107 3.98 17.25 -17.33
C GLY A 107 2.95 16.36 -18.04
N LEU A 108 1.80 16.11 -17.43
CA LEU A 108 0.69 15.36 -18.05
C LEU A 108 0.15 16.09 -19.29
N ILE A 109 -0.07 17.40 -19.23
CA ILE A 109 -0.53 18.19 -20.37
C ILE A 109 0.46 18.05 -21.54
N ILE A 110 1.76 18.24 -21.29
CA ILE A 110 2.81 18.08 -22.30
C ILE A 110 2.81 16.65 -22.86
N HIS A 111 2.70 15.65 -21.99
CA HIS A 111 2.66 14.25 -22.37
C HIS A 111 1.47 13.94 -23.30
N PHE A 112 0.28 14.40 -22.97
CA PHE A 112 -0.91 14.22 -23.80
C PHE A 112 -0.82 14.92 -25.17
N ILE A 113 -0.29 16.13 -25.22
CA ILE A 113 -0.08 16.85 -26.48
C ILE A 113 0.93 16.13 -27.37
N ARG A 114 2.03 15.64 -26.77
CA ARG A 114 3.17 15.06 -27.51
C ARG A 114 2.93 13.63 -27.94
N PHE A 115 2.47 12.77 -27.05
CA PHE A 115 2.38 11.34 -27.28
C PHE A 115 0.98 10.85 -27.61
N LYS A 116 -0.07 11.63 -27.33
CA LYS A 116 -1.48 11.33 -27.62
C LYS A 116 -1.87 9.92 -27.19
N PRO A 117 -1.68 9.55 -25.92
CA PRO A 117 -1.93 8.19 -25.46
C PRO A 117 -3.38 7.79 -25.70
N LYS A 118 -3.59 6.56 -26.19
CA LYS A 118 -4.92 6.00 -26.40
C LYS A 118 -5.33 5.27 -25.13
N PHE A 119 -6.40 5.72 -24.49
CA PHE A 119 -6.95 5.05 -23.32
C PHE A 119 -7.60 3.73 -23.69
N LYS A 120 -7.29 2.71 -22.89
CA LYS A 120 -7.86 1.36 -22.97
C LYS A 120 -8.91 1.19 -21.87
N ARG A 121 -9.96 0.43 -22.17
CA ARG A 121 -10.92 0.02 -21.14
C ARG A 121 -10.32 -1.16 -20.39
N GLY A 122 -9.57 -0.93 -19.35
CA GLY A 122 -9.03 -2.00 -18.52
C GLY A 122 -10.13 -2.85 -17.85
N HIS A 123 -9.75 -4.04 -17.37
CA HIS A 123 -10.67 -5.01 -16.76
C HIS A 123 -11.27 -4.53 -15.44
N PHE A 124 -10.53 -3.69 -14.68
CA PHE A 124 -10.93 -3.24 -13.35
C PHE A 124 -11.58 -1.84 -13.35
N LEU A 125 -11.78 -1.24 -14.54
CA LEU A 125 -12.32 0.10 -14.66
C LEU A 125 -13.70 0.23 -14.03
N LEU A 126 -14.57 -0.76 -14.23
CA LEU A 126 -15.95 -0.69 -13.74
C LEU A 126 -15.97 -0.74 -12.20
N GLY A 127 -15.27 -1.67 -11.59
CA GLY A 127 -15.21 -1.80 -10.13
C GLY A 127 -14.61 -0.56 -9.46
N ILE A 128 -13.51 -0.02 -10.01
CA ILE A 128 -12.87 1.21 -9.51
C ILE A 128 -13.82 2.40 -9.68
N SER A 129 -14.51 2.51 -10.82
CA SER A 129 -15.46 3.59 -11.09
C SER A 129 -16.69 3.54 -10.16
N LEU A 130 -17.24 2.34 -9.92
CA LEU A 130 -18.34 2.16 -8.98
C LEU A 130 -17.94 2.56 -7.56
N LEU A 131 -16.75 2.14 -7.10
CA LEU A 131 -16.22 2.59 -5.81
C LEU A 131 -16.07 4.11 -5.77
N GLY A 132 -15.49 4.72 -6.80
CA GLY A 132 -15.37 6.18 -6.89
C GLY A 132 -16.72 6.90 -6.83
N ILE A 133 -17.70 6.43 -7.58
CA ILE A 133 -19.06 7.02 -7.57
C ILE A 133 -19.68 6.90 -6.17
N THR A 134 -19.55 5.75 -5.50
CA THR A 134 -20.12 5.56 -4.16
C THR A 134 -19.39 6.35 -3.09
N MET A 135 -18.08 6.60 -3.24
CA MET A 135 -17.36 7.54 -2.40
C MET A 135 -17.92 8.96 -2.51
N ILE A 136 -18.23 9.43 -3.74
CA ILE A 136 -18.78 10.76 -3.99
C ILE A 136 -20.22 10.87 -3.47
N THR A 137 -21.04 9.83 -3.64
CA THR A 137 -22.46 9.84 -3.25
C THR A 137 -22.66 9.50 -1.77
N GLY A 138 -21.62 9.01 -1.09
CA GLY A 138 -21.66 8.75 0.36
C GLY A 138 -22.01 10.00 1.16
N GLY A 139 -22.93 9.85 2.12
CA GLY A 139 -23.42 10.94 2.96
C GLY A 139 -24.57 11.77 2.35
N ILE A 140 -25.12 11.38 1.22
CA ILE A 140 -26.34 12.02 0.70
C ILE A 140 -27.46 11.85 1.73
N GLY A 141 -28.02 12.98 2.19
CA GLY A 141 -29.04 13.02 3.24
C GLY A 141 -28.51 13.08 4.67
N PHE A 142 -27.20 13.04 4.89
CA PHE A 142 -26.61 13.25 6.20
C PHE A 142 -26.47 14.74 6.51
N LYS A 143 -27.29 15.27 7.40
CA LYS A 143 -27.43 16.72 7.62
C LYS A 143 -26.27 17.35 8.40
N GLU A 144 -25.53 16.56 9.19
CA GLU A 144 -24.48 17.05 10.10
C GLU A 144 -23.13 17.26 9.40
N ALA A 145 -23.00 16.86 8.14
CA ALA A 145 -21.75 16.99 7.41
C ALA A 145 -21.71 18.29 6.61
N ASN A 146 -20.54 18.91 6.54
CA ASN A 146 -20.22 19.83 5.46
C ASN A 146 -20.05 19.02 4.15
N TYR A 147 -21.22 18.60 3.61
CA TYR A 147 -21.28 17.69 2.45
C TYR A 147 -20.52 18.25 1.26
N PHE A 148 -20.55 19.56 1.06
CA PHE A 148 -19.87 20.20 -0.07
C PHE A 148 -18.35 20.06 0.01
N ALA A 149 -17.73 20.35 1.16
CA ALA A 149 -16.29 20.16 1.35
C ALA A 149 -15.90 18.68 1.24
N ASN A 150 -16.68 17.79 1.83
CA ASN A 150 -16.47 16.35 1.74
C ASN A 150 -16.50 15.86 0.29
N VAL A 151 -17.50 16.30 -0.50
CA VAL A 151 -17.62 15.94 -1.92
C VAL A 151 -16.44 16.40 -2.74
N ILE A 152 -15.94 17.63 -2.54
CA ILE A 152 -14.78 18.13 -3.30
C ILE A 152 -13.54 17.26 -3.07
N ILE A 153 -13.22 16.96 -1.80
CA ILE A 153 -12.03 16.17 -1.46
C ILE A 153 -12.19 14.72 -1.94
N VAL A 154 -13.35 14.11 -1.68
CA VAL A 154 -13.62 12.73 -2.07
C VAL A 154 -13.73 12.60 -3.59
N ALA A 155 -14.36 13.56 -4.27
CA ALA A 155 -14.41 13.57 -5.74
C ALA A 155 -13.01 13.66 -6.35
N GLY A 156 -12.13 14.48 -5.79
CA GLY A 156 -10.72 14.55 -6.20
C GLY A 156 -10.03 13.19 -6.09
N CYS A 157 -10.18 12.51 -4.97
CA CYS A 157 -9.63 11.17 -4.77
C CYS A 157 -10.27 10.13 -5.72
N ALA A 158 -11.59 10.10 -5.83
CA ALA A 158 -12.32 9.14 -6.65
C ALA A 158 -12.02 9.30 -8.15
N ILE A 159 -12.06 10.53 -8.67
CA ILE A 159 -11.71 10.84 -10.05
C ILE A 159 -10.24 10.56 -10.29
N GLY A 160 -9.37 10.92 -9.32
CA GLY A 160 -7.94 10.63 -9.35
C GLY A 160 -7.66 9.14 -9.49
N MET A 161 -8.32 8.27 -8.72
CA MET A 161 -8.19 6.81 -8.83
C MET A 161 -8.50 6.30 -10.24
N VAL A 162 -9.64 6.70 -10.79
CA VAL A 162 -10.07 6.28 -12.13
C VAL A 162 -9.10 6.79 -13.19
N PHE A 163 -8.68 8.05 -13.09
CA PHE A 163 -7.74 8.65 -14.02
C PHE A 163 -6.36 7.97 -13.97
N VAL A 164 -5.81 7.76 -12.79
CA VAL A 164 -4.50 7.09 -12.61
C VAL A 164 -4.57 5.66 -13.14
N TYR A 165 -5.65 4.93 -12.84
CA TYR A 165 -5.84 3.59 -13.38
C TYR A 165 -5.87 3.59 -14.92
N LEU A 166 -6.68 4.45 -15.55
CA LEU A 166 -6.77 4.55 -17.01
C LEU A 166 -5.44 4.95 -17.64
N LEU A 167 -4.74 5.91 -17.04
CA LEU A 167 -3.45 6.39 -17.53
C LEU A 167 -2.41 5.28 -17.47
N LEU A 168 -2.23 4.65 -16.32
CA LEU A 168 -1.20 3.63 -16.13
C LEU A 168 -1.52 2.36 -16.92
N SER A 169 -2.75 1.85 -16.89
CA SER A 169 -3.13 0.65 -17.65
C SER A 169 -3.00 0.83 -19.16
N SER A 170 -3.07 2.07 -19.67
CA SER A 170 -2.96 2.38 -21.10
C SER A 170 -1.54 2.66 -21.57
N THR A 171 -0.64 3.10 -20.70
CA THR A 171 0.66 3.66 -21.10
C THR A 171 1.86 2.95 -20.47
N VAL A 172 1.69 2.25 -19.34
CA VAL A 172 2.80 1.55 -18.69
C VAL A 172 3.20 0.31 -19.46
N LYS A 173 4.46 0.28 -19.93
CA LYS A 173 5.07 -0.88 -20.60
C LYS A 173 6.18 -1.42 -19.71
N VAL A 174 5.91 -2.52 -19.00
CA VAL A 174 6.87 -3.12 -18.07
C VAL A 174 6.73 -4.64 -17.99
N GLU A 175 7.85 -5.33 -17.87
CA GLU A 175 7.88 -6.75 -17.52
C GLU A 175 7.47 -6.93 -16.04
N PHE A 176 6.68 -7.96 -15.76
CA PHE A 176 6.18 -8.20 -14.40
C PHE A 176 7.32 -8.45 -13.38
N GLU A 177 8.43 -9.04 -13.83
CA GLU A 177 9.62 -9.25 -13.00
C GLU A 177 10.20 -7.92 -12.49
N LYS A 178 10.29 -6.91 -13.39
CA LYS A 178 10.77 -5.56 -13.02
C LYS A 178 9.79 -4.87 -12.06
N PHE A 179 8.50 -5.06 -12.24
CA PHE A 179 7.50 -4.57 -11.30
C PHE A 179 7.57 -5.29 -9.95
N ALA A 180 7.74 -6.61 -9.95
CA ALA A 180 7.94 -7.37 -8.72
C ALA A 180 9.21 -6.94 -7.96
N LEU A 181 10.28 -6.59 -8.70
CA LEU A 181 11.49 -6.02 -8.09
C LEU A 181 11.22 -4.65 -7.45
N LEU A 182 10.44 -3.78 -8.10
CA LEU A 182 9.99 -2.51 -7.52
C LEU A 182 9.25 -2.72 -6.20
N MET A 183 8.30 -3.66 -6.18
CA MET A 183 7.52 -3.99 -4.98
C MET A 183 8.41 -4.60 -3.87
N THR A 184 9.39 -5.42 -4.24
CA THR A 184 10.41 -5.94 -3.31
C THR A 184 11.21 -4.81 -2.68
N CYS A 185 11.65 -3.84 -3.48
CA CYS A 185 12.37 -2.66 -3.00
C CYS A 185 11.50 -1.83 -2.05
N LEU A 186 10.21 -1.67 -2.35
CA LEU A 186 9.29 -1.01 -1.42
C LEU A 186 9.22 -1.74 -0.08
N GLY A 187 9.02 -3.07 -0.09
CA GLY A 187 8.96 -3.86 1.14
C GLY A 187 10.24 -3.76 1.98
N LEU A 188 11.40 -3.73 1.33
CA LEU A 188 12.68 -3.53 2.02
C LEU A 188 12.83 -2.10 2.57
N TYR A 189 12.36 -1.10 1.85
CA TYR A 189 12.34 0.28 2.32
C TYR A 189 11.46 0.44 3.57
N LEU A 190 10.26 -0.15 3.59
CA LEU A 190 9.39 -0.16 4.75
C LEU A 190 10.01 -0.92 5.94
N THR A 191 10.66 -2.04 5.66
CA THR A 191 11.43 -2.80 6.67
C THR A 191 12.55 -1.95 7.24
N PHE A 192 13.29 -1.23 6.40
CA PHE A 192 14.35 -0.30 6.84
C PHE A 192 13.78 0.81 7.74
N GLN A 193 12.66 1.41 7.39
CA GLN A 193 12.00 2.42 8.22
C GLN A 193 11.64 1.88 9.61
N LEU A 194 11.02 0.70 9.66
CA LEU A 194 10.65 0.06 10.92
C LEU A 194 11.88 -0.27 11.78
N LEU A 195 12.95 -0.81 11.18
CA LEU A 195 14.18 -1.09 11.90
C LEU A 195 14.85 0.20 12.41
N THR A 196 14.86 1.27 11.61
CA THR A 196 15.37 2.58 12.02
C THR A 196 14.61 3.13 13.21
N TYR A 197 13.28 3.01 13.22
CA TYR A 197 12.46 3.36 14.39
C TYR A 197 12.97 2.68 15.66
N TYR A 198 13.17 1.35 15.64
CA TYR A 198 13.64 0.62 16.81
C TYR A 198 15.08 0.98 17.24
N LEU A 199 15.96 1.24 16.26
CA LEU A 199 17.35 1.58 16.52
C LEU A 199 17.54 3.00 17.12
N LEU A 200 16.60 3.91 16.89
CA LEU A 200 16.63 5.27 17.42
C LEU A 200 16.02 5.40 18.83
N GLN A 201 15.38 4.34 19.35
CA GLN A 201 14.84 4.37 20.70
C GLN A 201 15.95 4.23 21.76
N ASP A 202 15.81 4.89 22.89
CA ASP A 202 16.78 4.86 24.01
C ASP A 202 17.05 3.44 24.51
N SER A 203 16.04 2.58 24.47
CA SER A 203 16.12 1.16 24.81
C SER A 203 15.39 0.31 23.78
N ILE A 204 16.14 -0.46 22.97
CA ILE A 204 15.57 -1.39 21.99
C ILE A 204 14.65 -2.43 22.69
N ILE A 205 15.03 -2.90 23.88
CA ILE A 205 14.26 -3.89 24.64
C ILE A 205 12.90 -3.30 25.06
N GLU A 206 12.90 -2.05 25.51
CA GLU A 206 11.71 -1.35 25.91
C GLU A 206 10.81 -1.05 24.71
N ALA A 207 11.40 -0.62 23.60
CA ALA A 207 10.68 -0.41 22.33
C ALA A 207 10.05 -1.71 21.78
N LEU A 208 10.76 -2.84 21.85
CA LEU A 208 10.22 -4.15 21.52
C LEU A 208 9.13 -4.62 22.49
N SER A 209 8.99 -3.97 23.65
CA SER A 209 7.91 -4.23 24.61
C SER A 209 6.70 -3.32 24.43
N GLN A 210 6.66 -2.50 23.38
CA GLN A 210 5.57 -1.57 23.07
C GLN A 210 5.03 -1.81 21.66
N LYS A 211 3.71 -1.74 21.51
CA LYS A 211 3.04 -1.97 20.20
C LYS A 211 3.17 -0.80 19.23
N LEU A 212 3.45 0.40 19.70
CA LEU A 212 3.33 1.62 18.91
C LEU A 212 4.65 1.98 18.22
N SER A 213 4.88 1.44 17.03
CA SER A 213 5.86 1.99 16.10
C SER A 213 5.19 3.03 15.19
N ASN A 214 5.80 4.22 15.09
CA ASN A 214 5.37 5.30 14.21
C ASN A 214 6.56 5.74 13.35
N VAL A 215 6.41 5.64 12.03
CA VAL A 215 7.45 6.02 11.06
C VAL A 215 7.10 7.31 10.31
N GLY A 216 6.24 8.13 10.91
CA GLY A 216 5.75 9.37 10.33
C GLY A 216 4.49 9.17 9.50
N TRP A 217 4.60 8.67 8.28
CA TRP A 217 3.45 8.43 7.37
C TRP A 217 2.45 7.38 7.88
N GLY A 218 2.82 6.55 8.85
CA GLY A 218 1.96 5.49 9.36
C GLY A 218 2.46 4.84 10.63
N ILE A 219 1.51 4.25 11.34
CA ILE A 219 1.74 3.46 12.56
C ILE A 219 1.89 1.96 12.22
N SER A 220 2.22 1.17 13.22
CA SER A 220 2.45 -0.29 13.12
C SER A 220 1.45 -1.04 12.22
N ASN A 221 0.16 -0.77 12.35
CA ASN A 221 -0.88 -1.42 11.54
C ASN A 221 -0.76 -1.08 10.05
N ASN A 222 -0.44 0.17 9.72
CA ASN A 222 -0.29 0.65 8.34
C ASN A 222 0.97 0.05 7.70
N ILE A 223 2.07 -0.01 8.44
CA ILE A 223 3.33 -0.63 7.99
C ILE A 223 3.10 -2.11 7.69
N ALA A 224 2.43 -2.83 8.61
CA ALA A 224 2.09 -4.24 8.43
C ALA A 224 1.27 -4.49 7.17
N LEU A 225 0.21 -3.69 6.93
CA LEU A 225 -0.61 -3.79 5.72
C LEU A 225 0.24 -3.65 4.45
N MET A 226 1.13 -2.66 4.40
CA MET A 226 1.98 -2.44 3.21
C MET A 226 2.96 -3.59 3.00
N LEU A 227 3.55 -4.14 4.07
CA LEU A 227 4.41 -5.31 3.99
C LEU A 227 3.66 -6.55 3.48
N LEU A 228 2.42 -6.79 3.93
CA LEU A 228 1.58 -7.87 3.40
C LEU A 228 1.38 -7.77 1.89
N VAL A 229 1.26 -6.54 1.36
CA VAL A 229 1.14 -6.33 -0.09
C VAL A 229 2.44 -6.65 -0.83
N THR A 230 3.61 -6.36 -0.25
CA THR A 230 4.90 -6.49 -0.95
C THR A 230 5.51 -7.89 -0.89
N ILE A 231 5.31 -8.65 0.19
CA ILE A 231 5.88 -9.98 0.41
C ILE A 231 5.64 -10.95 -0.75
N PRO A 232 4.43 -11.08 -1.34
CA PRO A 232 4.19 -12.00 -2.46
C PRO A 232 4.99 -11.66 -3.71
N PHE A 233 5.30 -10.40 -3.97
CA PHE A 233 6.14 -10.01 -5.12
C PHE A 233 7.60 -10.43 -4.91
N THR A 234 8.12 -10.30 -3.70
CA THR A 234 9.46 -10.81 -3.33
C THR A 234 9.50 -12.33 -3.45
N THR A 235 8.45 -13.01 -3.00
CA THR A 235 8.29 -14.46 -3.12
C THR A 235 8.15 -14.90 -4.59
N TYR A 236 7.48 -14.12 -5.43
CA TYR A 236 7.44 -14.37 -6.88
C TYR A 236 8.84 -14.40 -7.48
N LEU A 237 9.69 -13.41 -7.17
CA LEU A 237 11.08 -13.39 -7.64
C LEU A 237 11.89 -14.58 -7.12
N CYS A 238 11.63 -15.03 -5.90
CA CYS A 238 12.22 -16.26 -5.38
C CYS A 238 11.83 -17.47 -6.25
N TYR A 239 10.55 -17.61 -6.61
CA TYR A 239 10.03 -18.79 -7.30
C TYR A 239 10.41 -18.88 -8.78
N ILE A 240 10.59 -17.76 -9.48
CA ILE A 240 11.04 -17.77 -10.87
C ILE A 240 12.55 -17.98 -11.04
N ASN A 241 13.33 -17.77 -9.98
CA ASN A 241 14.77 -17.88 -10.00
C ASN A 241 15.26 -19.22 -9.40
N THR A 242 16.54 -19.53 -9.64
CA THR A 242 17.19 -20.73 -9.13
C THR A 242 18.43 -20.36 -8.31
N THR A 243 18.96 -21.29 -7.55
CA THR A 243 20.26 -21.19 -6.84
C THR A 243 20.43 -19.89 -6.04
N LYS A 244 21.50 -19.11 -6.27
CA LYS A 244 21.84 -17.90 -5.50
C LYS A 244 20.77 -16.81 -5.53
N LYS A 245 20.12 -16.59 -6.67
CA LYS A 245 19.04 -15.58 -6.77
C LYS A 245 17.79 -16.02 -6.01
N CYS A 246 17.42 -17.29 -6.10
CA CYS A 246 16.33 -17.86 -5.31
C CYS A 246 16.60 -17.67 -3.81
N LEU A 247 17.81 -18.03 -3.35
CA LEU A 247 18.21 -17.86 -1.95
C LEU A 247 18.16 -16.39 -1.50
N LEU A 248 18.66 -15.47 -2.34
CA LEU A 248 18.62 -14.03 -2.04
C LEU A 248 17.17 -13.56 -1.82
N TYR A 249 16.28 -13.79 -2.78
CA TYR A 249 14.90 -13.33 -2.67
C TYR A 249 14.14 -14.04 -1.55
N TYR A 250 14.50 -15.30 -1.25
CA TYR A 250 13.95 -16.00 -0.10
C TYR A 250 14.30 -15.30 1.22
N ILE A 251 15.59 -14.98 1.42
CA ILE A 251 16.07 -14.24 2.60
C ILE A 251 15.37 -12.88 2.71
N LEU A 252 15.25 -12.15 1.60
CA LEU A 252 14.55 -10.85 1.59
C LEU A 252 13.07 -10.98 1.96
N ALA A 253 12.38 -12.04 1.52
CA ALA A 253 11.01 -12.30 1.91
C ALA A 253 10.90 -12.62 3.41
N VAL A 254 11.80 -13.43 3.94
CA VAL A 254 11.84 -13.75 5.39
C VAL A 254 12.10 -12.51 6.23
N ILE A 255 12.98 -11.60 5.79
CA ILE A 255 13.23 -10.32 6.47
C ILE A 255 11.96 -9.46 6.50
N GLN A 256 11.23 -9.36 5.40
CA GLN A 256 9.96 -8.62 5.36
C GLN A 256 8.89 -9.29 6.26
N MET A 257 8.81 -10.62 6.30
CA MET A 257 7.92 -11.34 7.21
C MET A 257 8.28 -11.09 8.68
N ALA A 258 9.57 -11.09 9.01
CA ALA A 258 10.03 -10.73 10.36
C ALA A 258 9.65 -9.29 10.73
N ALA A 259 9.73 -8.35 9.79
CA ALA A 259 9.26 -6.98 10.00
C ALA A 259 7.76 -6.92 10.29
N VAL A 260 6.92 -7.74 9.64
CA VAL A 260 5.48 -7.84 9.99
C VAL A 260 5.31 -8.31 11.44
N VAL A 261 6.10 -9.27 11.92
CA VAL A 261 6.04 -9.73 13.32
C VAL A 261 6.36 -8.57 14.28
N LEU A 262 7.37 -7.78 13.98
CA LEU A 262 7.77 -6.62 14.80
C LEU A 262 6.73 -5.51 14.86
N THR A 263 5.73 -5.48 13.97
CA THR A 263 4.63 -4.50 14.07
C THR A 263 3.60 -4.84 15.14
N TYR A 264 3.59 -6.06 15.66
CA TYR A 264 2.57 -6.59 16.59
C TYR A 264 1.12 -6.42 16.11
N SER A 265 0.92 -6.27 14.80
CA SER A 265 -0.41 -6.18 14.19
C SER A 265 -1.03 -7.58 14.08
N ARG A 266 -1.93 -7.92 15.02
CA ARG A 266 -2.56 -9.24 15.11
C ARG A 266 -3.28 -9.64 13.82
N GLY A 267 -4.02 -8.69 13.23
CA GLY A 267 -4.71 -8.93 11.96
C GLY A 267 -3.74 -9.23 10.81
N ALA A 268 -2.61 -8.52 10.77
CA ALA A 268 -1.57 -8.76 9.77
C ALA A 268 -0.84 -10.09 9.99
N LEU A 269 -0.58 -10.46 11.25
CA LEU A 269 0.00 -11.76 11.58
C LEU A 269 -0.89 -12.91 11.12
N LEU A 270 -2.21 -12.83 11.37
CA LEU A 270 -3.16 -13.82 10.89
C LEU A 270 -3.17 -13.92 9.37
N ALA A 271 -3.26 -12.80 8.67
CA ALA A 271 -3.24 -12.74 7.21
C ALA A 271 -1.91 -13.29 6.66
N MET A 272 -0.78 -12.97 7.31
CA MET A 272 0.54 -13.48 6.94
C MET A 272 0.65 -15.00 7.12
N ILE A 273 0.16 -15.57 8.21
CA ILE A 273 0.18 -17.03 8.44
C ILE A 273 -0.58 -17.75 7.34
N VAL A 274 -1.80 -17.29 7.01
CA VAL A 274 -2.58 -17.84 5.90
C VAL A 274 -1.82 -17.68 4.59
N GLY A 275 -1.23 -16.52 4.34
CA GLY A 275 -0.43 -16.24 3.16
C GLY A 275 0.80 -17.14 3.05
N ILE A 276 1.54 -17.38 4.13
CA ILE A 276 2.71 -18.29 4.16
C ILE A 276 2.32 -19.70 3.75
N VAL A 277 1.24 -20.24 4.31
CA VAL A 277 0.75 -21.60 3.95
C VAL A 277 0.49 -21.69 2.46
N ILE A 278 -0.22 -20.71 1.89
CA ILE A 278 -0.52 -20.67 0.46
C ILE A 278 0.76 -20.50 -0.36
N MET A 279 1.69 -19.61 0.04
CA MET A 279 2.98 -19.43 -0.63
C MET A 279 3.79 -20.71 -0.67
N VAL A 280 3.88 -21.44 0.45
CA VAL A 280 4.57 -22.75 0.50
C VAL A 280 3.96 -23.73 -0.51
N ILE A 281 2.64 -23.86 -0.55
CA ILE A 281 1.94 -24.73 -1.49
C ILE A 281 2.25 -24.34 -2.95
N ILE A 282 2.18 -23.04 -3.28
CA ILE A 282 2.49 -22.54 -4.63
C ILE A 282 3.95 -22.81 -4.96
N GLY A 283 4.90 -22.52 -4.06
CA GLY A 283 6.33 -22.75 -4.27
C GLY A 283 6.66 -24.21 -4.54
N MET A 284 6.02 -25.13 -3.80
CA MET A 284 6.20 -26.57 -4.01
C MET A 284 5.60 -27.08 -5.34
N LYS A 285 4.54 -26.41 -5.84
CA LYS A 285 3.90 -26.81 -7.11
C LYS A 285 4.54 -26.13 -8.33
N MET A 286 4.84 -24.84 -8.26
CA MET A 286 5.17 -23.98 -9.39
C MET A 286 6.56 -23.34 -9.35
N GLY A 287 7.29 -23.47 -8.23
CA GLY A 287 8.64 -22.92 -8.11
C GLY A 287 9.65 -23.62 -9.03
N SER A 288 10.63 -22.84 -9.53
CA SER A 288 11.67 -23.32 -10.46
C SER A 288 12.63 -24.31 -9.81
N ASP A 289 12.97 -24.12 -8.52
CA ASP A 289 13.86 -25.00 -7.76
C ASP A 289 13.15 -25.56 -6.51
N LYS A 290 12.27 -26.51 -6.74
CA LYS A 290 11.44 -27.13 -5.68
C LYS A 290 12.25 -27.78 -4.56
N LYS A 291 13.41 -28.38 -4.90
CA LYS A 291 14.28 -29.03 -3.92
C LYS A 291 14.90 -28.00 -2.97
N LEU A 292 15.43 -26.91 -3.54
CA LEU A 292 16.00 -25.81 -2.76
C LEU A 292 14.91 -25.17 -1.88
N LEU A 293 13.73 -24.86 -2.45
CA LEU A 293 12.61 -24.28 -1.71
C LEU A 293 12.16 -25.15 -0.53
N LYS A 294 12.03 -26.47 -0.75
CA LYS A 294 11.69 -27.42 0.34
C LYS A 294 12.72 -27.33 1.47
N ASN A 295 14.01 -27.37 1.14
CA ASN A 295 15.08 -27.31 2.14
C ASN A 295 15.06 -25.96 2.88
N LEU A 296 14.86 -24.84 2.16
CA LEU A 296 14.76 -23.50 2.75
C LEU A 296 13.58 -23.40 3.72
N PHE A 297 12.40 -23.91 3.35
CA PHE A 297 11.24 -23.93 4.23
C PHE A 297 11.50 -24.74 5.51
N LEU A 298 12.11 -25.93 5.38
CA LEU A 298 12.44 -26.76 6.54
C LEU A 298 13.47 -26.08 7.45
N ILE A 299 14.53 -25.52 6.87
CA ILE A 299 15.57 -24.80 7.63
C ILE A 299 14.97 -23.59 8.34
N THR A 300 14.15 -22.77 7.64
CA THR A 300 13.52 -21.60 8.26
C THR A 300 12.59 -22.02 9.40
N THR A 301 11.79 -23.06 9.21
CA THR A 301 10.92 -23.59 10.28
C THR A 301 11.74 -24.03 11.49
N ALA A 302 12.84 -24.77 11.27
CA ALA A 302 13.72 -25.19 12.35
C ALA A 302 14.38 -24.00 13.07
N LEU A 303 14.81 -22.99 12.32
CA LEU A 303 15.41 -21.76 12.89
C LEU A 303 14.39 -20.94 13.70
N VAL A 304 13.15 -20.83 13.23
CA VAL A 304 12.07 -20.16 13.98
C VAL A 304 11.77 -20.90 15.28
N ILE A 305 11.65 -22.21 15.26
CA ILE A 305 11.46 -23.02 16.48
C ILE A 305 12.64 -22.82 17.44
N LEU A 306 13.88 -22.89 16.93
CA LEU A 306 15.07 -22.67 17.74
C LEU A 306 15.09 -21.26 18.36
N LEU A 307 14.75 -20.23 17.59
CA LEU A 307 14.67 -18.86 18.09
C LEU A 307 13.64 -18.72 19.21
N VAL A 308 12.45 -19.31 19.05
CA VAL A 308 11.42 -19.31 20.09
C VAL A 308 11.93 -20.01 21.35
N VAL A 309 12.56 -21.16 21.22
CA VAL A 309 13.14 -21.89 22.38
C VAL A 309 14.23 -21.06 23.08
N VAL A 310 15.13 -20.45 22.32
CA VAL A 310 16.20 -19.60 22.87
C VAL A 310 15.59 -18.39 23.61
N LEU A 311 14.61 -17.71 23.03
CA LEU A 311 13.93 -16.59 23.69
C LEU A 311 13.21 -17.00 24.96
N CYS A 312 12.55 -18.17 24.96
CA CYS A 312 11.88 -18.71 26.15
C CYS A 312 12.88 -19.00 27.31
N ILE A 313 14.10 -19.43 26.97
CA ILE A 313 15.10 -19.83 27.98
C ILE A 313 15.93 -18.61 28.44
N SER A 314 16.45 -17.82 27.48
CA SER A 314 17.43 -16.77 27.75
C SER A 314 16.83 -15.42 28.08
N SER A 315 15.59 -15.14 27.65
CA SER A 315 14.95 -13.82 27.76
C SER A 315 13.45 -13.97 28.00
N ARG A 316 13.10 -14.80 28.98
CA ARG A 316 11.70 -15.17 29.30
C ARG A 316 10.79 -13.94 29.46
N GLU A 317 11.25 -12.91 30.15
CA GLU A 317 10.46 -11.69 30.40
C GLU A 317 10.13 -10.96 29.06
N ILE A 318 11.11 -10.85 28.15
CA ILE A 318 10.90 -10.23 26.83
C ILE A 318 9.93 -11.08 26.03
N PHE A 319 10.13 -12.39 26.03
CA PHE A 319 9.25 -13.32 25.33
C PHE A 319 7.81 -13.24 25.84
N GLU A 320 7.60 -13.25 27.15
CA GLU A 320 6.27 -13.11 27.77
C GLU A 320 5.60 -11.79 27.39
N LYS A 321 6.34 -10.67 27.41
CA LYS A 321 5.83 -9.36 26.96
C LYS A 321 5.44 -9.35 25.47
N MET A 322 6.30 -9.89 24.60
CA MET A 322 6.01 -9.99 23.17
C MET A 322 4.79 -10.88 22.90
N MET A 323 4.70 -12.03 23.59
CA MET A 323 3.56 -12.94 23.45
C MET A 323 2.27 -12.32 23.99
N ALA A 324 2.33 -11.59 25.09
CA ALA A 324 1.18 -10.83 25.61
C ALA A 324 0.65 -9.81 24.59
N MET A 325 1.53 -9.04 23.92
CA MET A 325 1.10 -8.12 22.87
C MET A 325 0.40 -8.80 21.68
N ILE A 326 0.77 -10.06 21.37
CA ILE A 326 0.17 -10.83 20.30
C ILE A 326 -1.11 -11.53 20.77
N LEU A 327 -1.10 -12.15 21.95
CA LEU A 327 -2.13 -13.07 22.42
C LEU A 327 -3.15 -12.44 23.37
N ASP A 328 -2.79 -11.35 24.07
CA ASP A 328 -3.69 -10.71 25.02
C ASP A 328 -4.81 -9.96 24.28
N PHE A 329 -5.93 -10.66 24.13
CA PHE A 329 -7.13 -10.13 23.49
C PHE A 329 -8.22 -9.97 24.53
N ASP A 330 -8.66 -8.75 24.73
CA ASP A 330 -9.82 -8.45 25.57
C ASP A 330 -11.11 -8.87 24.85
N PHE A 331 -11.64 -10.03 25.22
CA PHE A 331 -12.89 -10.55 24.67
C PHE A 331 -14.13 -9.78 25.18
N LYS A 332 -14.04 -9.04 26.28
CA LYS A 332 -15.18 -8.29 26.83
C LYS A 332 -15.41 -6.98 26.08
N ASP A 333 -14.34 -6.29 25.73
CA ASP A 333 -14.39 -4.97 25.08
C ASP A 333 -13.90 -4.99 23.61
N GLY A 334 -13.41 -6.15 23.15
CA GLY A 334 -12.90 -6.29 21.79
C GLY A 334 -11.71 -5.35 21.50
N ASN A 335 -10.90 -5.02 22.51
CA ASN A 335 -9.86 -4.00 22.44
C ASN A 335 -10.41 -2.62 22.05
N ASN A 336 -11.46 -2.17 22.71
CA ASN A 336 -12.19 -0.92 22.47
C ASN A 336 -12.89 -0.83 21.10
N ARG A 337 -13.11 -1.98 20.40
CA ARG A 337 -13.79 -1.97 19.09
C ARG A 337 -15.30 -2.12 19.18
N PHE A 338 -15.82 -2.77 20.22
CA PHE A 338 -17.27 -3.00 20.35
C PHE A 338 -18.08 -1.70 20.45
N PRO A 339 -17.67 -0.67 21.22
CA PRO A 339 -18.32 0.62 21.20
C PRO A 339 -18.37 1.24 19.80
N ILE A 340 -17.23 1.18 19.05
CA ILE A 340 -17.14 1.67 17.66
C ILE A 340 -18.10 0.91 16.74
N TYR A 341 -18.15 -0.43 16.86
CA TYR A 341 -19.08 -1.25 16.05
C TYR A 341 -20.54 -0.90 16.34
N LYS A 342 -20.89 -0.70 17.61
CA LYS A 342 -22.23 -0.27 18.00
C LYS A 342 -22.59 1.09 17.40
N ALA A 343 -21.69 2.06 17.50
CA ALA A 343 -21.90 3.39 16.92
C ALA A 343 -22.02 3.33 15.38
N CYS A 344 -21.23 2.48 14.70
CA CYS A 344 -21.35 2.24 13.26
C CYS A 344 -22.71 1.65 12.91
N LEU A 345 -23.19 0.64 13.66
CA LEU A 345 -24.48 0.01 13.42
C LEU A 345 -25.66 0.99 13.62
N GLU A 346 -25.57 1.87 14.60
CA GLU A 346 -26.59 2.92 14.79
C GLU A 346 -26.60 3.90 13.60
N LYS A 347 -25.43 4.31 13.10
CA LYS A 347 -25.35 5.15 11.88
C LYS A 347 -25.93 4.44 10.66
N ILE A 348 -25.65 3.14 10.47
CA ILE A 348 -26.20 2.33 9.37
C ILE A 348 -27.74 2.26 9.46
N LYS A 349 -28.33 2.12 10.64
CA LYS A 349 -29.79 2.12 10.81
C LYS A 349 -30.43 3.43 10.35
N HIS A 350 -29.77 4.56 10.62
CA HIS A 350 -30.29 5.88 10.24
C HIS A 350 -30.01 6.25 8.79
N TYR A 351 -28.88 5.78 8.21
CA TYR A 351 -28.43 6.13 6.85
C TYR A 351 -28.08 4.87 6.02
N PRO A 352 -29.01 3.93 5.80
CA PRO A 352 -28.68 2.61 5.26
C PRO A 352 -28.25 2.62 3.79
N ILE A 353 -28.73 3.58 2.98
CA ILE A 353 -28.54 3.56 1.52
C ILE A 353 -27.20 4.21 1.13
N PHE A 354 -26.95 5.44 1.57
CA PHE A 354 -25.78 6.23 1.20
C PHE A 354 -24.79 6.47 2.36
N GLY A 355 -25.07 5.95 3.54
CA GLY A 355 -24.20 6.14 4.72
C GLY A 355 -24.14 7.57 5.22
N CYS A 356 -23.14 7.83 6.07
CA CYS A 356 -22.91 9.16 6.68
C CYS A 356 -21.82 9.99 5.97
N GLY A 357 -21.23 9.49 4.89
CA GLY A 357 -20.12 10.14 4.17
C GLY A 357 -18.73 9.79 4.71
N MET A 358 -17.76 9.69 3.79
CA MET A 358 -16.43 9.20 4.11
C MET A 358 -15.66 10.08 5.10
N LEU A 359 -15.81 11.39 5.03
CA LEU A 359 -15.13 12.36 5.90
C LEU A 359 -16.01 12.90 7.02
N SER A 360 -17.21 12.32 7.21
CA SER A 360 -18.20 12.81 8.17
C SER A 360 -18.55 11.79 9.25
N CYS A 361 -17.80 10.67 9.31
CA CYS A 361 -18.04 9.61 10.26
C CYS A 361 -17.31 9.94 11.60
N PHE A 362 -17.93 10.83 12.38
CA PHE A 362 -17.41 11.20 13.70
C PHE A 362 -18.21 10.50 14.80
N ASP A 363 -17.51 10.19 15.89
CA ASP A 363 -18.15 9.75 17.12
C ASP A 363 -18.92 10.92 17.75
N ALA A 364 -20.17 10.67 18.15
CA ALA A 364 -21.04 11.71 18.66
C ALA A 364 -20.63 12.22 20.06
N GLU A 365 -19.94 11.38 20.85
CA GLU A 365 -19.54 11.72 22.22
C GLU A 365 -18.16 12.37 22.26
N THR A 366 -17.22 11.83 21.48
CA THR A 366 -15.81 12.28 21.50
C THR A 366 -15.47 13.29 20.41
N GLY A 367 -16.30 13.43 19.38
CA GLY A 367 -16.02 14.27 18.22
C GLY A 367 -14.86 13.77 17.36
N GLN A 368 -14.32 12.58 17.65
CA GLN A 368 -13.20 12.00 16.88
C GLN A 368 -13.69 11.26 15.65
N PHE A 369 -12.85 11.23 14.62
CA PHE A 369 -13.15 10.47 13.41
C PHE A 369 -13.12 8.97 13.71
N MET A 370 -14.21 8.27 13.35
CA MET A 370 -14.37 6.85 13.61
C MET A 370 -13.82 6.00 12.45
N TRP A 371 -12.76 5.27 12.73
CA TRP A 371 -12.35 4.14 11.90
C TRP A 371 -13.06 2.87 12.40
N ALA A 372 -13.89 2.26 11.56
CA ALA A 372 -14.69 1.10 11.97
C ALA A 372 -13.91 -0.21 12.16
N HIS A 373 -12.58 -0.20 12.04
CA HIS A 373 -11.72 -1.40 12.15
C HIS A 373 -12.23 -2.63 11.40
N SER A 374 -12.90 -2.39 10.28
CA SER A 374 -13.33 -3.38 9.27
C SER A 374 -13.68 -2.62 8.01
N THR A 375 -13.06 -2.97 6.89
CA THR A 375 -13.32 -2.33 5.59
C THR A 375 -14.79 -2.41 5.20
N ILE A 376 -15.44 -3.56 5.42
CA ILE A 376 -16.86 -3.74 5.07
C ILE A 376 -17.72 -2.85 5.95
N LEU A 377 -17.53 -2.90 7.27
CA LEU A 377 -18.32 -2.10 8.21
C LEU A 377 -18.11 -0.60 7.96
N HIS A 378 -16.85 -0.17 7.71
CA HIS A 378 -16.53 1.22 7.39
C HIS A 378 -17.21 1.67 6.11
N THR A 379 -17.19 0.84 5.05
CA THR A 379 -17.86 1.11 3.78
C THR A 379 -19.38 1.25 3.99
N THR A 380 -19.98 0.32 4.74
CA THR A 380 -21.42 0.34 4.99
C THR A 380 -21.82 1.57 5.81
N THR A 381 -21.00 1.95 6.80
CA THR A 381 -21.27 3.14 7.62
C THR A 381 -21.14 4.42 6.80
N THR A 382 -20.09 4.54 5.97
CA THR A 382 -19.76 5.79 5.28
C THR A 382 -20.47 5.96 3.93
N MET A 383 -20.67 4.86 3.19
CA MET A 383 -21.25 4.87 1.83
C MET A 383 -22.53 4.03 1.72
N GLY A 384 -23.01 3.44 2.82
CA GLY A 384 -24.23 2.67 2.88
C GLY A 384 -24.17 1.36 2.07
N LEU A 385 -25.34 0.80 1.81
CA LEU A 385 -25.53 -0.43 1.04
C LEU A 385 -24.99 -0.29 -0.40
N VAL A 386 -25.13 0.88 -1.00
CA VAL A 386 -24.64 1.15 -2.37
C VAL A 386 -23.13 1.02 -2.43
N GLY A 387 -22.40 1.59 -1.45
CA GLY A 387 -20.95 1.44 -1.34
C GLY A 387 -20.52 0.01 -1.06
N THR A 388 -21.26 -0.71 -0.21
CA THR A 388 -20.98 -2.11 0.10
C THR A 388 -21.11 -3.00 -1.14
N ILE A 389 -22.15 -2.79 -1.93
CA ILE A 389 -22.35 -3.53 -3.20
C ILE A 389 -21.21 -3.22 -4.18
N ALA A 390 -20.80 -1.95 -4.29
CA ALA A 390 -19.68 -1.55 -5.15
C ALA A 390 -18.37 -2.18 -4.71
N LEU A 391 -18.09 -2.24 -3.40
CA LEU A 391 -16.91 -2.90 -2.84
C LEU A 391 -16.91 -4.40 -3.15
N ILE A 392 -18.03 -5.09 -2.89
CA ILE A 392 -18.18 -6.53 -3.17
C ILE A 392 -17.99 -6.80 -4.67
N TYR A 393 -18.59 -5.96 -5.54
CA TYR A 393 -18.41 -6.08 -6.97
C TYR A 393 -16.95 -5.91 -7.39
N HIS A 394 -16.26 -4.90 -6.87
CA HIS A 394 -14.83 -4.68 -7.14
C HIS A 394 -13.96 -5.87 -6.69
N MET A 395 -14.25 -6.44 -5.50
CA MET A 395 -13.57 -7.64 -5.02
C MET A 395 -13.84 -8.83 -5.93
N PHE A 396 -15.10 -9.05 -6.32
CA PHE A 396 -15.48 -10.11 -7.26
C PHE A 396 -14.77 -9.97 -8.61
N GLU A 397 -14.78 -8.76 -9.21
CA GLU A 397 -14.13 -8.46 -10.49
C GLU A 397 -12.62 -8.79 -10.44
N LYS A 398 -11.90 -8.38 -9.36
CA LYS A 398 -10.50 -8.71 -9.15
C LYS A 398 -10.25 -10.22 -9.15
N TYR A 399 -10.94 -10.93 -8.27
CA TYR A 399 -10.69 -12.37 -8.10
C TYR A 399 -11.13 -13.19 -9.29
N TYR A 400 -12.29 -12.88 -9.90
CA TYR A 400 -12.76 -13.52 -11.12
C TYR A 400 -11.71 -13.42 -12.25
N TYR A 401 -11.16 -12.24 -12.44
CA TYR A 401 -10.15 -12.00 -13.46
C TYR A 401 -8.88 -12.86 -13.24
N PHE A 402 -8.36 -12.86 -12.02
CA PHE A 402 -7.13 -13.57 -11.71
C PHE A 402 -7.29 -15.09 -11.75
N PHE A 403 -8.45 -15.61 -11.37
CA PHE A 403 -8.71 -17.05 -11.39
C PHE A 403 -9.06 -17.62 -12.78
N LYS A 404 -9.41 -16.78 -13.73
CA LYS A 404 -9.80 -17.22 -15.08
C LYS A 404 -8.71 -18.02 -15.81
N LYS A 405 -7.42 -17.70 -15.58
CA LYS A 405 -6.27 -18.45 -16.10
C LYS A 405 -5.16 -18.41 -15.06
N VAL A 406 -4.87 -19.56 -14.47
CA VAL A 406 -3.90 -19.68 -13.38
C VAL A 406 -2.47 -19.60 -13.91
N GLU A 407 -1.77 -18.56 -13.53
CA GLU A 407 -0.34 -18.32 -13.78
C GLU A 407 0.34 -17.92 -12.47
N LEU A 408 1.63 -18.21 -12.30
CA LEU A 408 2.36 -17.94 -11.05
C LEU A 408 2.25 -16.47 -10.64
N TRP A 409 2.46 -15.55 -11.56
CA TRP A 409 2.38 -14.11 -11.27
C TRP A 409 0.97 -13.67 -10.83
N LYS A 410 -0.09 -14.26 -11.43
CA LYS A 410 -1.47 -13.99 -11.02
C LYS A 410 -1.74 -14.46 -9.60
N LEU A 411 -1.28 -15.67 -9.27
CA LEU A 411 -1.41 -16.20 -7.92
C LEU A 411 -0.71 -15.32 -6.89
N MET A 412 0.45 -14.76 -7.21
CA MET A 412 1.15 -13.86 -6.30
C MET A 412 0.43 -12.51 -6.14
N VAL A 413 -0.17 -11.98 -7.21
CA VAL A 413 -1.02 -10.78 -7.13
C VAL A 413 -2.29 -11.05 -6.32
N ILE A 414 -2.98 -12.19 -6.56
CA ILE A 414 -4.12 -12.62 -5.73
C ILE A 414 -3.73 -12.68 -4.26
N LEU A 415 -2.57 -13.24 -3.98
CA LEU A 415 -2.11 -13.42 -2.61
C LEU A 415 -1.80 -12.07 -1.95
N SER A 416 -1.15 -11.15 -2.68
CA SER A 416 -0.89 -9.79 -2.24
C SER A 416 -2.17 -9.04 -1.87
N LEU A 417 -3.12 -9.00 -2.80
CA LEU A 417 -4.41 -8.33 -2.58
C LEU A 417 -5.29 -9.11 -1.60
N GLY A 418 -5.25 -10.45 -1.63
CA GLY A 418 -6.02 -11.31 -0.74
C GLY A 418 -5.59 -11.21 0.72
N MET A 419 -4.28 -11.14 1.01
CA MET A 419 -3.81 -10.90 2.38
C MET A 419 -4.23 -9.53 2.89
N SER A 420 -4.19 -8.49 2.05
CA SER A 420 -4.67 -7.16 2.43
C SER A 420 -6.20 -7.09 2.57
N ASP A 421 -6.96 -7.83 1.77
CA ASP A 421 -8.41 -7.95 1.92
C ASP A 421 -8.77 -8.72 3.20
N LEU A 422 -8.04 -9.81 3.51
CA LEU A 422 -8.22 -10.55 4.77
C LEU A 422 -7.88 -9.67 5.99
N TYR A 423 -6.78 -8.91 5.92
CA TYR A 423 -6.46 -7.90 6.92
C TYR A 423 -7.58 -6.86 7.04
N GLY A 424 -8.13 -6.43 5.91
CA GLY A 424 -9.25 -5.48 5.83
C GLY A 424 -10.56 -5.94 6.49
N MET A 425 -10.70 -7.24 6.77
CA MET A 425 -11.83 -7.74 7.57
C MET A 425 -11.70 -7.36 9.07
N ILE A 426 -10.47 -7.14 9.54
CA ILE A 426 -10.12 -6.89 10.94
C ILE A 426 -9.72 -5.43 11.17
N ASP A 427 -9.34 -4.72 10.10
CA ASP A 427 -8.99 -3.29 10.12
C ASP A 427 -9.43 -2.62 8.80
N VAL A 428 -9.21 -1.30 8.63
CA VAL A 428 -9.58 -0.59 7.42
C VAL A 428 -8.39 -0.54 6.47
N SER A 429 -8.47 -1.20 5.31
CA SER A 429 -7.41 -1.19 4.30
C SER A 429 -7.70 -0.27 3.12
N TYR A 430 -8.86 -0.39 2.49
CA TYR A 430 -9.19 0.25 1.21
C TYR A 430 -9.15 1.78 1.22
N TYR A 431 -9.44 2.41 2.35
CA TYR A 431 -9.54 3.88 2.46
C TYR A 431 -8.29 4.52 3.04
N PHE A 432 -7.26 3.72 3.28
CA PHE A 432 -5.93 4.21 3.58
C PHE A 432 -5.26 4.61 2.26
N ILE A 433 -4.95 5.89 2.09
CA ILE A 433 -4.49 6.48 0.80
C ILE A 433 -3.30 5.72 0.22
N ASN A 434 -2.32 5.37 1.06
CA ASN A 434 -1.12 4.66 0.63
C ASN A 434 -1.46 3.29 0.03
N TYR A 435 -2.38 2.55 0.65
CA TYR A 435 -2.87 1.27 0.12
C TYR A 435 -3.66 1.46 -1.18
N MET A 436 -4.52 2.48 -1.21
CA MET A 436 -5.34 2.77 -2.39
C MET A 436 -4.48 3.07 -3.63
N VAL A 437 -3.46 3.91 -3.47
CA VAL A 437 -2.48 4.20 -4.54
C VAL A 437 -1.79 2.92 -5.00
N LEU A 438 -1.30 2.12 -4.05
CA LEU A 438 -0.57 0.89 -4.35
C LEU A 438 -1.46 -0.15 -5.06
N MET A 439 -2.69 -0.35 -4.60
CA MET A 439 -3.68 -1.22 -5.22
C MET A 439 -3.95 -0.80 -6.69
N ILE A 440 -4.16 0.49 -6.93
CA ILE A 440 -4.43 1.00 -8.28
C ILE A 440 -3.22 0.79 -9.19
N VAL A 441 -2.01 1.04 -8.71
CA VAL A 441 -0.78 0.78 -9.47
C VAL A 441 -0.66 -0.71 -9.79
N ILE A 442 -0.89 -1.61 -8.83
CA ILE A 442 -0.84 -3.06 -9.05
C ILE A 442 -1.86 -3.47 -10.12
N LEU A 443 -3.11 -3.06 -9.98
CA LEU A 443 -4.18 -3.41 -10.93
C LEU A 443 -3.90 -2.85 -12.34
N SER A 444 -3.36 -1.63 -12.43
CA SER A 444 -3.01 -1.00 -13.70
C SER A 444 -1.89 -1.73 -14.45
N VAL A 445 -0.81 -2.09 -13.73
CA VAL A 445 0.34 -2.80 -14.30
C VAL A 445 -0.04 -4.21 -14.75
N VAL A 446 -0.92 -4.85 -14.00
CA VAL A 446 -1.42 -6.19 -14.33
C VAL A 446 -2.29 -6.14 -15.58
N ASP A 447 -3.13 -5.13 -15.71
CA ASP A 447 -4.07 -5.01 -16.81
C ASP A 447 -3.39 -4.69 -18.15
N PHE A 448 -2.22 -4.07 -18.10
CA PHE A 448 -1.43 -3.83 -19.32
C PHE A 448 -1.07 -5.10 -20.09
N LYS A 449 -0.95 -6.26 -19.41
CA LYS A 449 -0.63 -7.56 -20.05
C LYS A 449 -1.76 -8.17 -20.87
N ILE A 450 -2.92 -7.49 -21.00
CA ILE A 450 -4.13 -8.05 -21.56
C ILE A 450 -4.48 -7.38 -22.89
N GLU A 451 -5.17 -8.15 -23.75
CA GLU A 451 -5.54 -7.77 -25.11
C GLU A 451 -6.22 -6.39 -25.23
N ASP A 452 -5.78 -5.64 -26.23
CA ASP A 452 -6.16 -4.28 -26.55
C ASP A 452 -7.63 -4.14 -26.95
N LYS A 453 -8.52 -3.81 -26.00
CA LYS A 453 -9.83 -3.26 -26.34
C LYS A 453 -9.80 -1.74 -26.14
N PRO A 454 -9.87 -0.93 -27.19
CA PRO A 454 -9.92 0.52 -27.05
C PRO A 454 -11.17 0.96 -26.24
N LEU A 455 -11.02 2.00 -25.42
CA LEU A 455 -12.12 2.51 -24.57
C LEU A 455 -13.36 2.93 -25.41
N PHE A 456 -13.12 3.38 -26.63
CA PHE A 456 -14.11 3.82 -27.62
C PHE A 456 -13.99 2.98 -28.91
N SER A 457 -14.17 1.67 -28.84
CA SER A 457 -14.45 0.93 -30.08
C SER A 457 -15.86 1.31 -30.55
N LYS A 458 -15.98 1.83 -31.77
CA LYS A 458 -17.27 1.85 -32.44
C LYS A 458 -17.78 0.41 -32.41
N THR A 459 -18.83 0.17 -31.64
CA THR A 459 -19.61 -1.06 -31.74
C THR A 459 -20.03 -1.11 -33.21
N GLU A 460 -19.53 -2.06 -33.97
CA GLU A 460 -20.14 -2.38 -35.23
C GLU A 460 -21.57 -2.81 -34.91
N VAL A 461 -22.50 -1.88 -35.09
CA VAL A 461 -23.91 -2.18 -35.15
C VAL A 461 -24.09 -2.87 -36.50
N MET A 462 -24.10 -4.21 -36.50
CA MET A 462 -24.74 -5.00 -37.52
C MET A 462 -26.24 -5.06 -37.28
#